data_2fdb7eb7c839094ad9eae64f957c4269
#
_entry.id   2fdb7eb7c839094ad9eae64f957c4269
#
_cell.length_a   1.000
_cell.length_b   1.000
_cell.length_c   1.000
_cell.angle_alpha   90.00
_cell.angle_beta   90.00
_cell.angle_gamma   90.00
#
_symmetry.space_group_name_H-M   'P 1'
#
loop_
_entity.id
_entity.type
_entity.pdbx_description
1 polymer ?
#
loop_
_entity_poly.entity_id
_entity_poly.type
_entity_poly.pdbx_seq_one_letter_code
_entity_poly.pdbx_strand_id
1 'polypeptide(L)'
;MYAKRTNLYNMAIQENFEVNIRTIKEKLPKSSQIDIDEDFCLMDIQYDERQENFGYPCRLDGNVMLFCINGSIRLSVNLNDYEIKEGELIICTDGDIVKVSRPEISGAERWHFVMLAMSHRFASDLRIDFKRILNEGIIPLDTPVIRLNETVREILGDHLKIIAKIASCKGELYKDSVRSLVSSLVSVLGSQWFSEVDNLKSRKRAGTYARSSHKRLIFEQFQRLVSESYSQQRQMAFYADKLCLSPKYLSKLVKEVSGKSGPDWIDSYVMLEAKHLLKYSHMPIKEIVYRLNFPNQTVFYKYFKAHTGMTPTDYRNS
;
A
#
# COMPACT_ATOMS: atom_id res chain seq x y z
N MET A 1 -14.24 1.94 -35.74
CA MET A 1 -13.00 2.35 -35.05
C MET A 1 -13.07 2.19 -33.52
N TYR A 2 -14.26 2.13 -32.91
CA TYR A 2 -14.47 1.93 -31.46
C TYR A 2 -14.20 0.49 -30.98
N ALA A 3 -14.49 -0.52 -31.78
CA ALA A 3 -14.38 -1.95 -31.38
C ALA A 3 -12.92 -2.44 -31.22
N LYS A 4 -11.92 -1.81 -31.85
CA LYS A 4 -10.51 -2.21 -31.71
C LYS A 4 -9.85 -1.66 -30.44
N ARG A 5 -10.32 -0.53 -29.90
CA ARG A 5 -9.82 0.03 -28.63
C ARG A 5 -10.31 -0.77 -27.41
N THR A 6 -11.55 -1.28 -27.50
CA THR A 6 -12.13 -2.12 -26.44
C THR A 6 -11.42 -3.46 -26.31
N ASN A 7 -10.92 -4.04 -27.42
CA ASN A 7 -10.23 -5.33 -27.39
C ASN A 7 -8.80 -5.25 -26.81
N LEU A 8 -8.07 -4.16 -27.05
CA LEU A 8 -6.74 -3.94 -26.41
C LEU A 8 -6.86 -3.63 -24.92
N TYR A 9 -7.93 -2.94 -24.54
CA TYR A 9 -8.26 -2.67 -23.11
C TYR A 9 -8.64 -3.97 -22.38
N ASN A 10 -9.32 -4.88 -23.05
CA ASN A 10 -9.74 -6.17 -22.50
C ASN A 10 -8.59 -7.19 -22.41
N MET A 11 -7.58 -7.13 -23.28
CA MET A 11 -6.43 -8.05 -23.20
C MET A 11 -5.45 -7.70 -22.07
N ALA A 12 -5.33 -6.44 -21.68
CA ALA A 12 -4.43 -6.00 -20.61
C ALA A 12 -4.96 -6.30 -19.19
N ILE A 13 -6.24 -6.68 -19.06
CA ILE A 13 -6.89 -6.92 -17.77
C ILE A 13 -6.98 -8.44 -17.44
N GLN A 14 -6.53 -9.31 -18.35
CA GLN A 14 -6.76 -10.76 -18.20
C GLN A 14 -5.79 -11.48 -17.25
N GLU A 15 -4.70 -10.90 -16.78
CA GLU A 15 -3.70 -11.71 -16.08
C GLU A 15 -3.33 -11.30 -14.64
N ASN A 16 -3.59 -10.08 -14.14
CA ASN A 16 -3.26 -9.76 -12.74
C ASN A 16 -4.22 -8.77 -12.11
N PHE A 17 -4.86 -9.17 -11.02
CA PHE A 17 -5.72 -8.35 -10.14
C PHE A 17 -4.92 -7.39 -9.25
N GLU A 18 -3.65 -7.23 -9.53
CA GLU A 18 -2.68 -6.42 -8.81
C GLU A 18 -2.38 -5.16 -9.61
N VAL A 19 -2.25 -4.05 -8.90
CA VAL A 19 -1.84 -2.78 -9.51
C VAL A 19 -0.33 -2.79 -9.60
N ASN A 20 0.18 -3.20 -10.75
CA ASN A 20 1.59 -3.19 -11.06
C ASN A 20 2.07 -1.83 -11.60
N ILE A 21 3.36 -1.70 -11.83
CA ILE A 21 3.99 -0.47 -12.34
C ILE A 21 3.35 0.00 -13.64
N ARG A 22 3.00 -0.90 -14.54
CA ARG A 22 2.33 -0.57 -15.80
C ARG A 22 0.96 0.07 -15.55
N THR A 23 0.14 -0.52 -14.68
CA THR A 23 -1.17 0.01 -14.31
C THR A 23 -1.06 1.39 -13.66
N ILE A 24 -0.05 1.58 -12.81
CA ILE A 24 0.25 2.88 -12.18
C ILE A 24 0.55 3.91 -13.27
N LYS A 25 1.44 3.59 -14.22
CA LYS A 25 1.81 4.47 -15.33
C LYS A 25 0.64 4.88 -16.24
N GLU A 26 -0.29 3.95 -16.45
CA GLU A 26 -1.44 4.18 -17.34
C GLU A 26 -2.52 5.06 -16.69
N LYS A 27 -2.70 4.93 -15.37
CA LYS A 27 -3.82 5.54 -14.63
C LYS A 27 -3.47 6.86 -13.95
N LEU A 28 -2.20 7.11 -13.63
CA LEU A 28 -1.80 8.37 -13.00
C LEU A 28 -1.55 9.48 -14.00
N PRO A 29 -1.87 10.73 -13.64
CA PRO A 29 -1.64 11.87 -14.51
C PRO A 29 -0.14 12.07 -14.74
N LYS A 30 0.19 12.33 -16.02
CA LYS A 30 1.57 12.50 -16.48
C LYS A 30 1.96 13.97 -16.42
N SER A 31 2.36 14.48 -15.27
CA SER A 31 3.04 15.79 -15.24
C SER A 31 4.52 15.65 -15.59
N SER A 32 5.23 14.73 -15.01
CA SER A 32 6.52 14.22 -15.48
C SER A 32 6.70 12.78 -15.03
N GLN A 33 7.17 11.94 -15.93
CA GLN A 33 7.38 10.52 -15.67
C GLN A 33 8.74 10.08 -16.19
N ILE A 34 9.48 9.42 -15.34
CA ILE A 34 10.72 8.73 -15.68
C ILE A 34 10.49 7.26 -15.41
N ASP A 35 10.74 6.40 -16.38
CA ASP A 35 10.51 4.97 -16.26
C ASP A 35 11.67 4.14 -16.80
N ILE A 36 11.81 2.96 -16.23
CA ILE A 36 12.69 1.90 -16.70
C ILE A 36 11.80 0.70 -16.97
N ASP A 37 11.49 0.48 -18.24
CA ASP A 37 10.67 -0.63 -18.72
C ASP A 37 9.35 -0.76 -17.90
N GLU A 38 9.01 -1.95 -17.45
CA GLU A 38 7.86 -2.21 -16.58
C GLU A 38 8.26 -2.36 -15.08
N ASP A 39 9.52 -2.12 -14.75
CA ASP A 39 10.10 -2.42 -13.46
C ASP A 39 10.20 -1.21 -12.51
N PHE A 40 10.22 0.01 -13.07
CA PHE A 40 10.38 1.21 -12.26
C PHE A 40 9.66 2.40 -12.88
N CYS A 41 9.05 3.23 -12.03
CA CYS A 41 8.66 4.57 -12.42
C CYS A 41 8.83 5.57 -11.27
N LEU A 42 9.28 6.76 -11.65
CA LEU A 42 9.31 7.95 -10.82
C LEU A 42 8.32 8.94 -11.43
N MET A 43 7.36 9.38 -10.63
CA MET A 43 6.32 10.31 -11.07
C MET A 43 6.32 11.55 -10.20
N ASP A 44 6.30 12.69 -10.82
CA ASP A 44 5.95 13.97 -10.22
C ASP A 44 4.45 14.19 -10.44
N ILE A 45 3.66 14.15 -9.36
CA ILE A 45 2.21 14.16 -9.38
C ILE A 45 1.74 15.49 -8.82
N GLN A 46 1.23 16.35 -9.70
CA GLN A 46 0.52 17.55 -9.30
C GLN A 46 -0.97 17.31 -9.55
N TYR A 47 -1.76 17.30 -8.49
CA TYR A 47 -3.16 16.98 -8.56
C TYR A 47 -4.01 18.23 -8.86
N ASP A 48 -4.92 18.10 -9.83
CA ASP A 48 -6.00 19.03 -10.14
C ASP A 48 -7.33 18.29 -9.87
N GLU A 49 -8.34 18.99 -9.32
CA GLU A 49 -9.66 18.48 -8.92
C GLU A 49 -10.42 17.65 -9.95
N ARG A 50 -9.98 17.69 -11.23
CA ARG A 50 -10.66 17.06 -12.37
C ARG A 50 -10.34 15.57 -12.52
N GLN A 51 -9.48 14.99 -11.69
CA GLN A 51 -9.04 13.61 -11.86
C GLN A 51 -9.90 12.67 -11.04
N GLU A 52 -10.71 11.87 -11.73
CA GLU A 52 -11.44 10.73 -11.15
C GLU A 52 -10.43 9.64 -10.80
N ASN A 53 -10.19 9.38 -9.51
CA ASN A 53 -9.18 8.37 -9.19
C ASN A 53 -9.31 7.65 -7.87
N PHE A 54 -8.93 6.39 -7.92
CA PHE A 54 -8.54 5.50 -6.81
C PHE A 54 -9.48 5.41 -5.60
N GLY A 55 -10.77 5.73 -5.74
CA GLY A 55 -11.76 5.57 -4.68
C GLY A 55 -11.99 4.11 -4.25
N TYR A 56 -11.40 3.15 -4.96
CA TYR A 56 -11.51 1.72 -4.67
C TYR A 56 -10.17 1.16 -4.18
N PRO A 57 -10.21 0.20 -3.25
CA PRO A 57 -9.00 -0.45 -2.78
C PRO A 57 -8.32 -1.25 -3.90
N CYS A 58 -7.00 -1.12 -4.03
CA CYS A 58 -6.19 -1.88 -4.98
C CYS A 58 -5.04 -2.58 -4.25
N ARG A 59 -4.70 -3.80 -4.68
CA ARG A 59 -3.54 -4.53 -4.19
C ARG A 59 -2.33 -4.14 -5.00
N LEU A 60 -1.23 -3.81 -4.33
CA LEU A 60 0.02 -3.49 -4.99
C LEU A 60 0.76 -4.77 -5.40
N ASP A 61 1.26 -4.78 -6.64
CA ASP A 61 2.28 -5.70 -7.15
C ASP A 61 3.59 -4.90 -7.30
N GLY A 62 4.30 -4.80 -6.19
CA GLY A 62 5.53 -4.04 -6.06
C GLY A 62 5.53 -3.07 -4.88
N ASN A 63 6.60 -2.29 -4.79
CA ASN A 63 6.80 -1.34 -3.70
C ASN A 63 6.56 0.09 -4.18
N VAL A 64 5.86 0.87 -3.37
CA VAL A 64 5.54 2.27 -3.65
C VAL A 64 6.01 3.14 -2.49
N MET A 65 6.78 4.18 -2.80
CA MET A 65 7.12 5.26 -1.88
C MET A 65 6.44 6.53 -2.37
N LEU A 66 5.68 7.18 -1.51
CA LEU A 66 5.00 8.44 -1.79
C LEU A 66 5.50 9.52 -0.83
N PHE A 67 6.12 10.56 -1.37
CA PHE A 67 6.59 11.72 -0.64
C PHE A 67 5.72 12.93 -0.92
N CYS A 68 5.24 13.58 0.13
CA CYS A 68 4.44 14.80 0.04
C CYS A 68 5.36 16.02 0.03
N ILE A 69 5.36 16.76 -1.10
CA ILE A 69 6.09 18.02 -1.26
C ILE A 69 5.26 19.18 -0.75
N ASN A 70 3.96 19.20 -1.06
CA ASN A 70 3.02 20.23 -0.62
C ASN A 70 1.61 19.66 -0.46
N GLY A 71 0.86 20.15 0.52
CA GLY A 71 -0.49 19.72 0.83
C GLY A 71 -0.56 18.49 1.75
N SER A 72 -1.61 17.71 1.61
CA SER A 72 -1.78 16.45 2.34
C SER A 72 -2.62 15.46 1.54
N ILE A 73 -2.44 14.17 1.78
CA ILE A 73 -3.24 13.10 1.20
C ILE A 73 -3.66 12.11 2.28
N ARG A 74 -4.90 11.63 2.20
CA ARG A 74 -5.38 10.52 3.04
C ARG A 74 -5.41 9.24 2.24
N LEU A 75 -4.81 8.20 2.76
CA LEU A 75 -4.87 6.87 2.19
C LEU A 75 -5.00 5.81 3.28
N SER A 76 -5.68 4.74 2.94
CA SER A 76 -5.72 3.54 3.79
C SER A 76 -4.73 2.53 3.26
N VAL A 77 -3.92 1.98 4.15
CA VAL A 77 -3.05 0.82 3.86
C VAL A 77 -3.49 -0.30 4.79
N ASN A 78 -3.89 -1.42 4.21
CA ASN A 78 -4.32 -2.60 4.98
C ASN A 78 -5.35 -2.26 6.07
N LEU A 79 -6.37 -1.45 5.74
CA LEU A 79 -7.45 -0.99 6.62
C LEU A 79 -7.06 0.07 7.68
N ASN A 80 -5.82 0.48 7.73
CA ASN A 80 -5.40 1.59 8.59
C ASN A 80 -5.37 2.88 7.76
N ASP A 81 -5.99 3.93 8.28
CA ASP A 81 -6.02 5.24 7.62
C ASP A 81 -4.83 6.08 8.05
N TYR A 82 -4.16 6.67 7.05
CA TYR A 82 -3.01 7.55 7.25
C TYR A 82 -3.24 8.87 6.53
N GLU A 83 -2.85 9.95 7.17
CA GLU A 83 -2.75 11.27 6.56
C GLU A 83 -1.27 11.59 6.38
N ILE A 84 -0.85 11.82 5.13
CA ILE A 84 0.54 12.14 4.77
C ILE A 84 0.59 13.62 4.47
N LYS A 85 1.38 14.37 5.22
CA LYS A 85 1.53 15.83 5.15
C LYS A 85 2.82 16.23 4.49
N GLU A 86 2.95 17.51 4.20
CA GLU A 86 4.19 18.09 3.67
C GLU A 86 5.42 17.66 4.47
N GLY A 87 6.45 17.18 3.76
CA GLY A 87 7.69 16.68 4.32
C GLY A 87 7.61 15.24 4.84
N GLU A 88 6.49 14.54 4.63
CA GLU A 88 6.31 13.16 5.07
C GLU A 88 6.36 12.19 3.89
N LEU A 89 6.87 11.00 4.17
CA LEU A 89 6.99 9.86 3.27
C LEU A 89 6.18 8.69 3.81
N ILE A 90 5.43 8.01 2.95
CA ILE A 90 4.87 6.69 3.24
C ILE A 90 5.49 5.64 2.33
N ILE A 91 5.68 4.43 2.88
CA ILE A 91 6.15 3.26 2.15
C ILE A 91 5.05 2.20 2.19
N CYS A 92 4.62 1.78 1.01
CA CYS A 92 3.72 0.65 0.82
C CYS A 92 4.48 -0.46 0.10
N THR A 93 4.27 -1.70 0.51
CA THR A 93 5.00 -2.86 -0.03
C THR A 93 4.13 -3.75 -0.88
N ASP A 94 4.80 -4.64 -1.58
CA ASP A 94 4.18 -5.72 -2.32
C ASP A 94 3.13 -6.47 -1.49
N GLY A 95 1.93 -6.64 -2.05
CA GLY A 95 0.78 -7.26 -1.40
C GLY A 95 -0.06 -6.32 -0.53
N ASP A 96 0.39 -5.10 -0.23
CA ASP A 96 -0.42 -4.13 0.50
C ASP A 96 -1.68 -3.74 -0.29
N ILE A 97 -2.79 -3.59 0.43
CA ILE A 97 -4.03 -3.10 -0.15
C ILE A 97 -4.16 -1.61 0.19
N VAL A 98 -4.06 -0.80 -0.84
CA VAL A 98 -4.06 0.66 -0.73
C VAL A 98 -5.36 1.23 -1.29
N LYS A 99 -5.94 2.18 -0.59
CA LYS A 99 -7.07 2.98 -1.06
C LYS A 99 -6.76 4.44 -0.82
N VAL A 100 -6.75 5.23 -1.89
CA VAL A 100 -6.63 6.69 -1.78
C VAL A 100 -8.01 7.27 -1.48
N SER A 101 -8.14 8.01 -0.40
CA SER A 101 -9.36 8.73 -0.08
C SER A 101 -9.31 10.10 -0.73
N ARG A 102 -10.42 10.55 -1.31
CA ARG A 102 -10.51 11.94 -1.79
C ARG A 102 -10.25 12.85 -0.59
N PRO A 103 -9.36 13.83 -0.69
CA PRO A 103 -9.25 14.84 0.33
C PRO A 103 -10.54 15.66 0.38
N GLU A 104 -10.93 16.04 1.57
CA GLU A 104 -11.94 17.06 1.76
C GLU A 104 -11.29 18.40 1.41
N ILE A 105 -11.58 18.92 0.22
CA ILE A 105 -11.00 20.16 -0.27
C ILE A 105 -11.75 21.32 0.37
N SER A 106 -11.07 22.06 1.22
CA SER A 106 -11.45 23.41 1.59
C SER A 106 -10.45 24.38 0.98
N GLY A 107 -10.73 24.85 -0.25
CA GLY A 107 -9.90 25.87 -0.91
C GLY A 107 -8.96 25.33 -1.99
N ALA A 108 -8.41 26.24 -2.80
CA ALA A 108 -7.57 25.97 -3.99
C ALA A 108 -6.16 25.46 -3.64
N GLU A 109 -6.03 24.47 -2.77
CA GLU A 109 -4.74 23.88 -2.45
C GLU A 109 -4.34 22.88 -3.54
N ARG A 110 -3.24 23.19 -4.21
CA ARG A 110 -2.59 22.29 -5.16
C ARG A 110 -1.76 21.29 -4.37
N TRP A 111 -1.97 20.02 -4.65
CA TRP A 111 -1.14 18.97 -4.05
C TRP A 111 0.01 18.60 -4.96
N HIS A 112 1.13 18.38 -4.34
CA HIS A 112 2.35 17.99 -5.03
C HIS A 112 3.00 16.81 -4.31
N PHE A 113 3.08 15.69 -5.00
CA PHE A 113 3.67 14.45 -4.52
C PHE A 113 4.70 13.93 -5.50
N VAL A 114 5.73 13.30 -4.97
CA VAL A 114 6.64 12.46 -5.75
C VAL A 114 6.39 11.02 -5.37
N MET A 115 6.15 10.19 -6.36
CA MET A 115 5.96 8.76 -6.20
C MET A 115 7.07 7.99 -6.90
N LEU A 116 7.71 7.07 -6.16
CA LEU A 116 8.57 6.04 -6.71
C LEU A 116 7.82 4.72 -6.60
N ALA A 117 7.62 4.05 -7.74
CA ALA A 117 7.07 2.70 -7.77
C ALA A 117 8.06 1.76 -8.43
N MET A 118 8.28 0.59 -7.84
CA MET A 118 9.25 -0.38 -8.29
C MET A 118 8.72 -1.81 -8.15
N SER A 119 8.97 -2.63 -9.18
CA SER A 119 8.67 -4.05 -9.15
C SER A 119 9.50 -4.78 -8.08
N HIS A 120 9.07 -5.98 -7.74
CA HIS A 120 9.85 -6.86 -6.86
C HIS A 120 11.24 -7.17 -7.45
N ARG A 121 11.32 -7.36 -8.77
CA ARG A 121 12.57 -7.59 -9.48
C ARG A 121 13.51 -6.39 -9.34
N PHE A 122 13.04 -5.17 -9.62
CA PHE A 122 13.84 -3.96 -9.48
C PHE A 122 14.35 -3.76 -8.05
N ALA A 123 13.47 -3.95 -7.06
CA ALA A 123 13.82 -3.86 -5.64
C ALA A 123 14.89 -4.89 -5.24
N SER A 124 14.81 -6.12 -5.76
CA SER A 124 15.81 -7.16 -5.53
C SER A 124 17.17 -6.82 -6.16
N ASP A 125 17.17 -6.24 -7.35
CA ASP A 125 18.39 -5.77 -8.03
C ASP A 125 19.10 -4.65 -7.26
N LEU A 126 18.36 -3.83 -6.50
CA LEU A 126 18.92 -2.83 -5.59
C LEU A 126 19.60 -3.43 -4.35
N ARG A 127 19.47 -4.75 -4.14
CA ARG A 127 19.92 -5.46 -2.93
C ARG A 127 19.35 -4.88 -1.63
N ILE A 128 18.14 -4.30 -1.71
CA ILE A 128 17.45 -3.71 -0.58
C ILE A 128 16.29 -4.63 -0.19
N ASP A 129 16.35 -5.12 1.04
CA ASP A 129 15.25 -5.89 1.61
C ASP A 129 14.21 -4.95 2.26
N PHE A 130 13.26 -4.49 1.44
CA PHE A 130 12.17 -3.65 1.91
C PHE A 130 11.34 -4.32 2.99
N LYS A 131 11.12 -5.64 2.90
CA LYS A 131 10.37 -6.37 3.93
C LYS A 131 11.11 -6.34 5.26
N ARG A 132 12.44 -6.47 5.23
CA ARG A 132 13.26 -6.34 6.43
C ARG A 132 13.22 -4.93 7.01
N ILE A 133 13.40 -3.90 6.18
CA ILE A 133 13.31 -2.50 6.60
C ILE A 133 11.98 -2.25 7.29
N LEU A 134 10.88 -2.70 6.71
CA LEU A 134 9.56 -2.47 7.25
C LEU A 134 9.27 -3.36 8.46
N ASN A 135 9.63 -4.64 8.43
CA ASN A 135 9.42 -5.55 9.56
C ASN A 135 10.22 -5.13 10.81
N GLU A 136 11.47 -4.69 10.64
CA GLU A 136 12.31 -4.22 11.73
C GLU A 136 11.99 -2.77 12.13
N GLY A 137 11.46 -1.98 11.21
CA GLY A 137 11.21 -0.55 11.36
C GLY A 137 9.75 -0.17 11.69
N ILE A 138 8.74 -0.75 11.02
CA ILE A 138 7.32 -0.36 11.22
C ILE A 138 6.84 -0.71 12.62
N ILE A 139 7.18 -1.90 13.11
CA ILE A 139 6.72 -2.37 14.43
C ILE A 139 7.04 -1.36 15.55
N PRO A 140 8.25 -0.75 15.60
CA PRO A 140 8.53 0.31 16.57
C PRO A 140 7.92 1.68 16.25
N LEU A 141 7.70 2.00 14.97
CA LEU A 141 7.19 3.32 14.55
C LEU A 141 5.66 3.43 14.64
N ASP A 142 4.97 2.31 14.73
CA ASP A 142 3.50 2.30 14.78
C ASP A 142 2.81 2.82 13.49
N THR A 143 3.57 3.21 12.46
CA THR A 143 3.05 3.78 11.22
C THR A 143 4.08 3.63 10.07
N PRO A 144 3.64 3.37 8.83
CA PRO A 144 4.50 3.38 7.65
C PRO A 144 4.84 4.80 7.16
N VAL A 145 4.44 5.83 7.93
CA VAL A 145 4.67 7.24 7.61
C VAL A 145 5.81 7.77 8.46
N ILE A 146 6.79 8.41 7.84
CA ILE A 146 7.87 9.12 8.52
C ILE A 146 7.96 10.57 8.04
N ARG A 147 8.33 11.46 8.95
CA ARG A 147 8.69 12.82 8.62
C ARG A 147 10.18 12.88 8.30
N LEU A 148 10.52 13.30 7.07
CA LEU A 148 11.90 13.45 6.66
C LEU A 148 12.50 14.71 7.29
N ASN A 149 13.72 14.60 7.84
CA ASN A 149 14.47 15.76 8.30
C ASN A 149 14.93 16.62 7.10
N GLU A 150 15.38 17.85 7.36
CA GLU A 150 15.71 18.81 6.31
C GLU A 150 16.80 18.30 5.37
N THR A 151 17.89 17.78 5.92
CA THR A 151 19.01 17.22 5.15
C THR A 151 18.56 16.10 4.22
N VAL A 152 17.71 15.17 4.69
CA VAL A 152 17.21 14.06 3.85
C VAL A 152 16.24 14.57 2.78
N ARG A 153 15.44 15.61 3.06
CA ARG A 153 14.59 16.26 2.05
C ARG A 153 15.42 16.93 0.94
N GLU A 154 16.51 17.62 1.30
CA GLU A 154 17.44 18.19 0.34
C GLU A 154 18.10 17.11 -0.52
N ILE A 155 18.60 16.03 0.09
CA ILE A 155 19.20 14.90 -0.60
C ILE A 155 18.18 14.26 -1.56
N LEU A 156 16.92 14.06 -1.12
CA LEU A 156 15.85 13.57 -1.98
C LEU A 156 15.64 14.49 -3.19
N GLY A 157 15.51 15.80 -2.96
CA GLY A 157 15.36 16.79 -4.03
C GLY A 157 16.50 16.76 -5.06
N ASP A 158 17.73 16.62 -4.60
CA ASP A 158 18.90 16.56 -5.48
C ASP A 158 18.97 15.24 -6.25
N HIS A 159 18.65 14.11 -5.64
CA HIS A 159 18.54 12.84 -6.35
C HIS A 159 17.48 12.90 -7.45
N LEU A 160 16.30 13.47 -7.19
CA LEU A 160 15.24 13.63 -8.18
C LEU A 160 15.69 14.48 -9.37
N LYS A 161 16.39 15.59 -9.11
CA LYS A 161 16.95 16.46 -10.19
C LYS A 161 17.99 15.73 -11.04
N ILE A 162 18.87 14.96 -10.41
CA ILE A 162 19.92 14.21 -11.11
C ILE A 162 19.30 13.08 -11.93
N ILE A 163 18.35 12.33 -11.35
CA ILE A 163 17.62 11.27 -12.07
C ILE A 163 16.92 11.85 -13.32
N ALA A 164 16.23 12.99 -13.18
CA ALA A 164 15.57 13.66 -14.29
C ALA A 164 16.55 14.07 -15.40
N LYS A 165 17.71 14.61 -15.02
CA LYS A 165 18.78 14.97 -15.95
C LYS A 165 19.32 13.76 -16.72
N ILE A 166 19.65 12.68 -16.02
CA ILE A 166 20.16 11.44 -16.63
C ILE A 166 19.13 10.83 -17.57
N ALA A 167 17.87 10.74 -17.14
CA ALA A 167 16.79 10.23 -17.97
C ALA A 167 16.57 11.05 -19.26
N SER A 168 16.82 12.36 -19.23
CA SER A 168 16.71 13.21 -20.41
C SER A 168 17.84 12.98 -21.41
N CYS A 169 19.02 12.56 -20.95
CA CYS A 169 20.17 12.29 -21.81
C CYS A 169 20.03 11.00 -22.64
N LYS A 170 19.21 10.04 -22.19
CA LYS A 170 18.95 8.74 -22.84
C LYS A 170 20.22 8.02 -23.36
N GLY A 171 21.33 8.15 -22.62
CA GLY A 171 22.57 7.44 -22.94
C GLY A 171 22.42 5.92 -22.79
N GLU A 172 23.36 5.16 -23.32
CA GLU A 172 23.30 3.70 -23.31
C GLU A 172 23.15 3.11 -21.91
N LEU A 173 23.80 3.71 -20.90
CA LEU A 173 23.81 3.25 -19.52
C LEU A 173 22.86 4.05 -18.60
N TYR A 174 21.88 4.79 -19.15
CA TYR A 174 21.01 5.63 -18.32
C TYR A 174 20.21 4.83 -17.30
N LYS A 175 19.76 3.63 -17.67
CA LYS A 175 18.98 2.75 -16.77
C LYS A 175 19.80 2.31 -15.54
N ASP A 176 21.07 1.97 -15.75
CA ASP A 176 21.97 1.56 -14.66
C ASP A 176 22.34 2.75 -13.76
N SER A 177 22.51 3.92 -14.37
CA SER A 177 22.75 5.16 -13.63
C SER A 177 21.55 5.55 -12.76
N VAL A 178 20.31 5.47 -13.29
CA VAL A 178 19.09 5.70 -12.53
C VAL A 178 18.95 4.68 -11.41
N ARG A 179 19.20 3.40 -11.70
CA ARG A 179 19.15 2.33 -10.68
C ARG A 179 20.12 2.59 -9.53
N SER A 180 21.34 3.01 -9.82
CA SER A 180 22.34 3.34 -8.82
C SER A 180 21.92 4.53 -7.94
N LEU A 181 21.34 5.58 -8.52
CA LEU A 181 20.82 6.74 -7.80
C LEU A 181 19.62 6.38 -6.93
N VAL A 182 18.71 5.54 -7.43
CA VAL A 182 17.57 5.05 -6.64
C VAL A 182 18.07 4.20 -5.48
N SER A 183 19.07 3.34 -5.68
CA SER A 183 19.70 2.55 -4.61
C SER A 183 20.29 3.45 -3.52
N SER A 184 21.03 4.49 -3.91
CA SER A 184 21.57 5.48 -2.99
C SER A 184 20.47 6.18 -2.20
N LEU A 185 19.43 6.67 -2.89
CA LEU A 185 18.31 7.36 -2.26
C LEU A 185 17.59 6.48 -1.25
N VAL A 186 17.26 5.23 -1.62
CA VAL A 186 16.57 4.29 -0.72
C VAL A 186 17.44 3.95 0.50
N SER A 187 18.76 3.89 0.33
CA SER A 187 19.69 3.67 1.45
C SER A 187 19.68 4.85 2.43
N VAL A 188 19.63 6.09 1.93
CA VAL A 188 19.52 7.30 2.77
C VAL A 188 18.20 7.33 3.53
N LEU A 189 17.08 7.08 2.83
CA LEU A 189 15.75 7.02 3.44
C LEU A 189 15.67 5.90 4.50
N GLY A 190 16.22 4.73 4.21
CA GLY A 190 16.32 3.61 5.14
C GLY A 190 17.14 3.94 6.37
N SER A 191 18.23 4.66 6.23
CA SER A 191 19.07 5.10 7.35
C SER A 191 18.33 6.03 8.30
N GLN A 192 17.57 6.98 7.77
CA GLN A 192 16.70 7.83 8.60
C GLN A 192 15.60 7.02 9.28
N TRP A 193 14.98 6.08 8.56
CA TRP A 193 13.99 5.19 9.11
C TRP A 193 14.50 4.43 10.34
N PHE A 194 15.66 3.79 10.23
CA PHE A 194 16.29 3.08 11.35
C PHE A 194 16.67 4.00 12.50
N SER A 195 17.15 5.22 12.22
CA SER A 195 17.44 6.21 13.24
C SER A 195 16.21 6.60 14.06
N GLU A 196 15.06 6.80 13.42
CA GLU A 196 13.79 7.06 14.13
C GLU A 196 13.36 5.87 14.99
N VAL A 197 13.52 4.64 14.46
CA VAL A 197 13.26 3.40 15.20
C VAL A 197 14.12 3.32 16.47
N ASP A 198 15.40 3.59 16.37
CA ASP A 198 16.33 3.51 17.51
C ASP A 198 16.07 4.62 18.54
N ASN A 199 15.70 5.81 18.10
CA ASN A 199 15.26 6.91 18.96
C ASN A 199 14.00 6.50 19.76
N LEU A 200 13.03 5.86 19.11
CA LEU A 200 11.83 5.37 19.78
C LEU A 200 12.11 4.24 20.75
N LYS A 201 12.98 3.28 20.39
CA LYS A 201 13.41 2.21 21.29
C LYS A 201 14.08 2.77 22.54
N SER A 202 14.92 3.80 22.39
CA SER A 202 15.62 4.46 23.49
C SER A 202 14.65 5.20 24.42
N ARG A 203 13.66 5.92 23.87
CA ARG A 203 12.59 6.57 24.63
C ARG A 203 11.69 5.56 25.36
N LYS A 204 11.38 4.42 24.73
CA LYS A 204 10.57 3.35 25.34
C LYS A 204 11.27 2.64 26.51
N ARG A 205 12.61 2.58 26.51
CA ARG A 205 13.39 2.04 27.65
C ARG A 205 13.37 2.93 28.89
N ALA A 206 13.10 4.21 28.73
CA ALA A 206 13.13 5.20 29.81
C ALA A 206 11.80 5.35 30.60
N GLY A 207 10.72 4.64 30.27
CA GLY A 207 9.47 4.80 31.01
C GLY A 207 8.37 3.76 30.68
N THR A 208 7.41 3.64 31.54
CA THR A 208 6.20 2.84 31.75
C THR A 208 5.44 2.22 30.53
N TYR A 209 6.01 2.25 29.33
CA TYR A 209 5.36 1.87 28.05
C TYR A 209 5.43 0.39 27.69
N ALA A 210 6.15 -0.44 28.45
CA ALA A 210 6.46 -1.82 28.06
C ALA A 210 5.19 -2.71 27.84
N ARG A 211 4.13 -2.52 28.61
CA ARG A 211 2.92 -3.35 28.54
C ARG A 211 1.99 -3.00 27.37
N SER A 212 1.87 -1.72 27.05
CA SER A 212 1.07 -1.24 25.91
C SER A 212 1.75 -1.57 24.60
N SER A 213 3.07 -1.45 24.54
CA SER A 213 3.88 -1.76 23.37
C SER A 213 3.83 -3.27 23.01
N HIS A 214 3.83 -4.18 23.99
CA HIS A 214 3.75 -5.62 23.72
C HIS A 214 2.41 -6.04 23.11
N LYS A 215 1.28 -5.52 23.63
CA LYS A 215 -0.05 -5.78 23.04
C LYS A 215 -0.14 -5.27 21.60
N ARG A 216 0.45 -4.12 21.33
CA ARG A 216 0.47 -3.53 20.01
C ARG A 216 1.30 -4.35 19.01
N LEU A 217 2.48 -4.83 19.43
CA LEU A 217 3.29 -5.75 18.65
C LEU A 217 2.54 -7.02 18.25
N ILE A 218 1.82 -7.63 19.20
CA ILE A 218 0.99 -8.81 18.92
C ILE A 218 -0.12 -8.45 17.91
N PHE A 219 -0.74 -7.29 18.07
CA PHE A 219 -1.79 -6.85 17.17
C PHE A 219 -1.26 -6.64 15.74
N GLU A 220 -0.10 -6.04 15.57
CA GLU A 220 0.54 -5.85 14.26
C GLU A 220 0.94 -7.18 13.62
N GLN A 221 1.46 -8.13 14.41
CA GLN A 221 1.70 -9.49 13.93
C GLN A 221 0.41 -10.18 13.52
N PHE A 222 -0.68 -9.99 14.27
CA PHE A 222 -2.00 -10.49 13.90
C PHE A 222 -2.48 -9.87 12.58
N GLN A 223 -2.37 -8.55 12.40
CA GLN A 223 -2.77 -7.88 11.16
C GLN A 223 -1.99 -8.43 9.96
N ARG A 224 -0.67 -8.64 10.11
CA ARG A 224 0.16 -9.24 9.05
C ARG A 224 -0.29 -10.65 8.71
N LEU A 225 -0.50 -11.50 9.70
CA LEU A 225 -1.00 -12.87 9.48
C LEU A 225 -2.38 -12.86 8.82
N VAL A 226 -3.25 -11.92 9.18
CA VAL A 226 -4.55 -11.76 8.52
C VAL A 226 -4.37 -11.35 7.06
N SER A 227 -3.52 -10.37 6.76
CA SER A 227 -3.28 -9.94 5.37
C SER A 227 -2.73 -11.06 4.48
N GLU A 228 -1.96 -11.98 5.04
CA GLU A 228 -1.39 -13.13 4.33
C GLU A 228 -2.38 -14.31 4.18
N SER A 229 -3.35 -14.46 5.09
CA SER A 229 -4.11 -15.71 5.22
C SER A 229 -5.64 -15.57 5.21
N TYR A 230 -6.19 -14.35 5.20
CA TYR A 230 -7.64 -14.09 5.35
C TYR A 230 -8.51 -14.83 4.32
N SER A 231 -8.01 -15.07 3.12
CA SER A 231 -8.76 -15.75 2.06
C SER A 231 -8.99 -17.22 2.37
N GLN A 232 -8.07 -17.87 3.06
CA GLN A 232 -8.11 -19.30 3.38
C GLN A 232 -8.49 -19.56 4.84
N GLN A 233 -8.12 -18.68 5.75
CA GLN A 233 -8.25 -18.87 7.19
C GLN A 233 -9.10 -17.75 7.81
N ARG A 234 -10.27 -18.11 8.34
CA ARG A 234 -11.20 -17.15 8.97
C ARG A 234 -11.37 -17.33 10.46
N GLN A 235 -10.80 -18.38 11.02
CA GLN A 235 -10.96 -18.71 12.43
C GLN A 235 -9.85 -18.09 13.28
N MET A 236 -10.23 -17.40 14.35
CA MET A 236 -9.29 -16.83 15.32
C MET A 236 -8.29 -17.84 15.89
N ALA A 237 -8.69 -19.12 15.95
CA ALA A 237 -7.83 -20.18 16.45
C ALA A 237 -6.54 -20.33 15.63
N PHE A 238 -6.62 -20.24 14.29
CA PHE A 238 -5.46 -20.29 13.41
C PHE A 238 -4.43 -19.20 13.73
N TYR A 239 -4.90 -17.97 13.87
CA TYR A 239 -4.02 -16.82 14.15
C TYR A 239 -3.44 -16.88 15.56
N ALA A 240 -4.23 -17.32 16.51
CA ALA A 240 -3.79 -17.50 17.88
C ALA A 240 -2.70 -18.57 18.01
N ASP A 241 -2.85 -19.69 17.30
CA ASP A 241 -1.86 -20.75 17.24
C ASP A 241 -0.54 -20.27 16.64
N LYS A 242 -0.59 -19.54 15.52
CA LYS A 242 0.59 -18.94 14.91
C LYS A 242 1.34 -17.95 15.80
N LEU A 243 0.63 -17.27 16.69
CA LEU A 243 1.18 -16.32 17.65
C LEU A 243 1.49 -16.95 19.02
N CYS A 244 1.34 -18.27 19.17
CA CYS A 244 1.52 -18.98 20.43
C CYS A 244 0.65 -18.42 21.57
N LEU A 245 -0.60 -18.03 21.26
CA LEU A 245 -1.57 -17.44 22.18
C LEU A 245 -2.87 -18.25 22.22
N SER A 246 -3.66 -18.08 23.28
CA SER A 246 -5.02 -18.60 23.27
C SER A 246 -5.95 -17.72 22.41
N PRO A 247 -6.94 -18.31 21.68
CA PRO A 247 -7.89 -17.55 20.87
C PRO A 247 -8.65 -16.48 21.68
N LYS A 248 -8.98 -16.79 22.94
CA LYS A 248 -9.65 -15.86 23.85
C LYS A 248 -8.78 -14.64 24.18
N TYR A 249 -7.50 -14.88 24.46
CA TYR A 249 -6.56 -13.81 24.77
C TYR A 249 -6.32 -12.93 23.56
N LEU A 250 -6.06 -13.52 22.37
CA LEU A 250 -5.87 -12.77 21.15
C LEU A 250 -7.09 -11.93 20.78
N SER A 251 -8.31 -12.50 20.85
CA SER A 251 -9.55 -11.75 20.55
C SER A 251 -9.75 -10.57 21.49
N LYS A 252 -9.45 -10.75 22.79
CA LYS A 252 -9.52 -9.67 23.77
C LYS A 252 -8.49 -8.57 23.47
N LEU A 253 -7.25 -8.97 23.17
CA LEU A 253 -6.15 -8.07 22.85
C LEU A 253 -6.46 -7.24 21.59
N VAL A 254 -6.91 -7.89 20.51
CA VAL A 254 -7.28 -7.22 19.26
C VAL A 254 -8.36 -6.16 19.53
N LYS A 255 -9.40 -6.51 20.30
CA LYS A 255 -10.47 -5.56 20.63
C LYS A 255 -9.98 -4.39 21.50
N GLU A 256 -9.10 -4.66 22.46
CA GLU A 256 -8.54 -3.62 23.33
C GLU A 256 -7.66 -2.62 22.56
N VAL A 257 -6.88 -3.10 21.57
CA VAL A 257 -5.94 -2.26 20.80
C VAL A 257 -6.65 -1.52 19.67
N SER A 258 -7.56 -2.19 18.94
CA SER A 258 -8.15 -1.66 17.70
C SER A 258 -9.59 -1.16 17.84
N GLY A 259 -10.25 -1.49 18.94
CA GLY A 259 -11.68 -1.23 19.10
C GLY A 259 -12.60 -2.21 18.34
N LYS A 260 -12.04 -3.01 17.39
CA LYS A 260 -12.77 -4.00 16.58
C LYS A 260 -12.49 -5.42 17.06
N SER A 261 -13.47 -6.34 16.92
CA SER A 261 -13.22 -7.75 17.22
C SER A 261 -12.27 -8.38 16.20
N GLY A 262 -11.57 -9.46 16.59
CA GLY A 262 -10.69 -10.18 15.64
C GLY A 262 -11.43 -10.72 14.40
N PRO A 263 -12.62 -11.34 14.53
CA PRO A 263 -13.43 -11.71 13.37
C PRO A 263 -13.77 -10.54 12.46
N ASP A 264 -14.14 -9.36 13.02
CA ASP A 264 -14.44 -8.17 12.22
C ASP A 264 -13.22 -7.68 11.42
N TRP A 265 -12.01 -7.86 11.97
CA TRP A 265 -10.77 -7.61 11.26
C TRP A 265 -10.60 -8.53 10.06
N ILE A 266 -10.75 -9.84 10.25
CA ILE A 266 -10.66 -10.83 9.19
C ILE A 266 -11.69 -10.55 8.10
N ASP A 267 -12.96 -10.31 8.50
CA ASP A 267 -14.05 -9.97 7.59
C ASP A 267 -13.78 -8.68 6.82
N SER A 268 -13.16 -7.69 7.45
CA SER A 268 -12.77 -6.44 6.79
C SER A 268 -11.77 -6.69 5.65
N TYR A 269 -10.79 -7.57 5.82
CA TYR A 269 -9.84 -7.95 4.76
C TYR A 269 -10.54 -8.72 3.64
N VAL A 270 -11.41 -9.67 3.98
CA VAL A 270 -12.23 -10.41 2.99
C VAL A 270 -13.07 -9.45 2.16
N MET A 271 -13.70 -8.46 2.81
CA MET A 271 -14.51 -7.45 2.13
C MET A 271 -13.67 -6.50 1.26
N LEU A 272 -12.47 -6.15 1.72
CA LEU A 272 -11.54 -5.32 0.97
C LEU A 272 -11.16 -6.00 -0.34
N GLU A 273 -10.76 -7.28 -0.29
CA GLU A 273 -10.44 -8.08 -1.47
C GLU A 273 -11.66 -8.33 -2.36
N ALA A 274 -12.83 -8.63 -1.78
CA ALA A 274 -14.05 -8.80 -2.55
C ALA A 274 -14.41 -7.55 -3.37
N LYS A 275 -14.30 -6.37 -2.76
CA LYS A 275 -14.50 -5.07 -3.42
C LYS A 275 -13.48 -4.84 -4.53
N HIS A 276 -12.21 -5.13 -4.27
CA HIS A 276 -11.14 -5.05 -5.25
C HIS A 276 -11.41 -5.95 -6.46
N LEU A 277 -11.66 -7.24 -6.23
CA LEU A 277 -11.94 -8.21 -7.30
C LEU A 277 -13.19 -7.84 -8.12
N LEU A 278 -14.22 -7.33 -7.48
CA LEU A 278 -15.44 -6.91 -8.19
C LEU A 278 -15.22 -5.70 -9.10
N LYS A 279 -14.38 -4.74 -8.70
CA LYS A 279 -14.13 -3.49 -9.44
C LYS A 279 -13.05 -3.60 -10.50
N TYR A 280 -11.99 -4.33 -10.21
CA TYR A 280 -10.79 -4.33 -11.06
C TYR A 280 -10.56 -5.64 -11.80
N SER A 281 -11.38 -6.68 -11.54
CA SER A 281 -11.28 -7.93 -12.27
C SER A 281 -12.48 -8.18 -13.15
N HIS A 282 -12.25 -8.86 -14.29
CA HIS A 282 -13.31 -9.46 -15.11
C HIS A 282 -13.70 -10.87 -14.64
N MET A 283 -13.17 -11.31 -13.51
CA MET A 283 -13.40 -12.63 -12.95
C MET A 283 -14.92 -12.83 -12.73
N PRO A 284 -15.52 -13.91 -13.22
CA PRO A 284 -16.91 -14.24 -12.90
C PRO A 284 -17.12 -14.28 -11.39
N ILE A 285 -18.28 -13.81 -10.92
CA ILE A 285 -18.56 -13.78 -9.47
C ILE A 285 -18.42 -15.17 -8.84
N LYS A 286 -18.72 -16.22 -9.58
CA LYS A 286 -18.52 -17.61 -9.14
C LYS A 286 -17.06 -17.91 -8.80
N GLU A 287 -16.12 -17.39 -9.57
CA GLU A 287 -14.69 -17.56 -9.33
C GLU A 287 -14.22 -16.73 -8.15
N ILE A 288 -14.74 -15.50 -7.97
CA ILE A 288 -14.49 -14.69 -6.78
C ILE A 288 -14.92 -15.42 -5.51
N VAL A 289 -16.11 -16.04 -5.55
CA VAL A 289 -16.64 -16.86 -4.45
C VAL A 289 -15.70 -17.99 -4.09
N TYR A 290 -15.18 -18.70 -5.10
CA TYR A 290 -14.21 -19.77 -4.91
C TYR A 290 -12.86 -19.25 -4.38
N ARG A 291 -12.32 -18.19 -4.98
CA ARG A 291 -11.06 -17.58 -4.58
C ARG A 291 -11.08 -17.08 -3.13
N LEU A 292 -12.20 -16.51 -2.71
CA LEU A 292 -12.41 -16.06 -1.33
C LEU A 292 -12.89 -17.17 -0.39
N ASN A 293 -12.85 -18.43 -0.83
CA ASN A 293 -13.21 -19.60 -0.04
C ASN A 293 -14.58 -19.51 0.63
N PHE A 294 -15.59 -19.02 -0.12
CA PHE A 294 -16.99 -19.10 0.30
C PHE A 294 -17.61 -20.45 -0.14
N PRO A 295 -18.49 -21.04 0.68
CA PRO A 295 -19.12 -22.32 0.35
C PRO A 295 -19.92 -22.30 -0.95
N ASN A 296 -20.59 -21.18 -1.26
CA ASN A 296 -21.38 -20.98 -2.46
C ASN A 296 -21.70 -19.50 -2.68
N GLN A 297 -22.26 -19.18 -3.87
CA GLN A 297 -22.64 -17.82 -4.23
C GLN A 297 -23.69 -17.21 -3.30
N THR A 298 -24.66 -17.99 -2.85
CA THR A 298 -25.74 -17.48 -1.98
C THR A 298 -25.20 -16.96 -0.67
N VAL A 299 -24.24 -17.66 -0.07
CA VAL A 299 -23.57 -17.24 1.17
C VAL A 299 -22.78 -15.96 0.91
N PHE A 300 -22.01 -15.90 -0.18
CA PHE A 300 -21.23 -14.70 -0.54
C PHE A 300 -22.15 -13.49 -0.78
N TYR A 301 -23.24 -13.65 -1.53
CA TYR A 301 -24.18 -12.56 -1.80
C TYR A 301 -24.79 -11.99 -0.52
N LYS A 302 -25.23 -12.85 0.39
CA LYS A 302 -25.78 -12.43 1.70
C LYS A 302 -24.72 -11.70 2.52
N TYR A 303 -23.53 -12.28 2.58
CA TYR A 303 -22.39 -11.71 3.30
C TYR A 303 -22.02 -10.34 2.73
N PHE A 304 -21.80 -10.21 1.42
CA PHE A 304 -21.42 -8.97 0.78
C PHE A 304 -22.48 -7.87 0.95
N LYS A 305 -23.77 -8.24 0.75
CA LYS A 305 -24.89 -7.30 0.92
C LYS A 305 -25.03 -6.83 2.37
N ALA A 306 -24.81 -7.69 3.34
CA ALA A 306 -24.84 -7.32 4.76
C ALA A 306 -23.77 -6.28 5.11
N HIS A 307 -22.57 -6.34 4.48
CA HIS A 307 -21.46 -5.42 4.75
C HIS A 307 -21.48 -4.14 3.90
N THR A 308 -22.15 -4.15 2.73
CA THR A 308 -22.08 -3.02 1.79
C THR A 308 -23.44 -2.38 1.49
N GLY A 309 -24.53 -3.03 1.86
CA GLY A 309 -25.89 -2.64 1.46
C GLY A 309 -26.23 -3.01 0.01
N MET A 310 -25.27 -3.42 -0.82
CA MET A 310 -25.41 -3.70 -2.25
C MET A 310 -25.14 -5.17 -2.55
N THR A 311 -25.73 -5.68 -3.65
CA THR A 311 -25.32 -7.00 -4.14
C THR A 311 -23.93 -6.92 -4.81
N PRO A 312 -23.19 -8.03 -4.89
CA PRO A 312 -21.92 -8.06 -5.64
C PRO A 312 -22.06 -7.60 -7.09
N THR A 313 -23.19 -7.93 -7.74
CA THR A 313 -23.48 -7.52 -9.13
C THR A 313 -23.70 -6.03 -9.24
N ASP A 314 -24.51 -5.43 -8.36
CA ASP A 314 -24.76 -3.99 -8.35
C ASP A 314 -23.47 -3.23 -8.05
N TYR A 315 -22.68 -3.71 -7.10
CA TYR A 315 -21.39 -3.11 -6.75
C TYR A 315 -20.38 -3.15 -7.91
N ARG A 316 -20.38 -4.23 -8.70
CA ARG A 316 -19.52 -4.33 -9.90
C ARG A 316 -19.89 -3.28 -10.94
N ASN A 317 -21.18 -3.02 -11.10
CA ASN A 317 -21.71 -2.14 -12.15
C ASN A 317 -21.80 -0.66 -11.73
N SER A 318 -21.65 -0.37 -10.43
CA SER A 318 -21.61 1.01 -9.93
C SER A 318 -20.26 1.66 -10.21
#